data_a6ad59fd10193aba89ae46285fd2c38b
#
_entry.id   a6ad59fd10193aba89ae46285fd2c38b
#
_cell.length_a   1.000
_cell.length_b   1.000
_cell.length_c   1.000
_cell.angle_alpha   90.00
_cell.angle_beta   90.00
_cell.angle_gamma   90.00
#
_symmetry.space_group_name_H-M   'P 1'
#
loop_
_entity.id
_entity.type
_entity.pdbx_description
1 polymer ?
#
loop_
_entity_poly.entity_id
_entity_poly.type
_entity_poly.pdbx_seq_one_letter_code
_entity_poly.pdbx_strand_id
1 'polypeptide(L)'
;SRDRFWAKGMEQDKINAYMTLYTALVEICKAAAPMIPFMTEEIYQNLVRSINTEAPESIHLCDFPAVNEAWIDKELEKNMDEVLKIVVMGRACRNSANIKNRQPIGNMYVKAPNVLPEYFVEIIEDELNVKKVNFTEDVSAYTSYTFKPQLRTVGPKYGKLLNGIRTALAEINGTEAMNELKSTGLLTLDIDGNKVELSEEDLLIETAQTEGYVTEADGDISVVLDTNLTPELIEEGFVREIVSKVQTMRKEAGF
;
A
#
# COMPACT_ATOMS: atom_id res chain seq x y z
N SER A 1 -13.46 5.29 -7.89
CA SER A 1 -14.15 6.32 -8.60
C SER A 1 -14.93 5.89 -9.85
N ARG A 2 -14.93 4.59 -10.23
CA ARG A 2 -15.76 4.07 -11.34
C ARG A 2 -17.24 4.41 -11.13
N ASP A 3 -17.70 4.38 -9.89
CA ASP A 3 -19.08 4.66 -9.50
C ASP A 3 -19.53 6.08 -9.84
N ARG A 4 -18.62 7.08 -9.78
CA ARG A 4 -18.90 8.46 -10.19
C ARG A 4 -19.28 8.55 -11.67
N PHE A 5 -18.61 7.80 -12.55
CA PHE A 5 -18.90 7.79 -13.99
C PHE A 5 -20.21 7.04 -14.31
N TRP A 6 -20.57 6.05 -13.49
CA TRP A 6 -21.75 5.19 -13.72
C TRP A 6 -22.98 5.62 -12.93
N ALA A 7 -22.86 6.64 -12.06
CA ALA A 7 -24.00 7.20 -11.36
C ALA A 7 -25.13 7.59 -12.33
N LYS A 8 -26.37 7.45 -11.88
CA LYS A 8 -27.54 7.87 -12.68
C LYS A 8 -27.58 9.39 -12.77
N GLY A 9 -27.98 9.90 -13.93
CA GLY A 9 -28.08 11.35 -14.16
C GLY A 9 -26.73 12.00 -14.52
N MET A 10 -26.74 13.32 -14.64
CA MET A 10 -25.58 14.16 -14.95
C MET A 10 -25.44 15.25 -13.88
N GLU A 11 -25.25 14.83 -12.65
CA GLU A 11 -25.00 15.74 -11.53
C GLU A 11 -23.61 16.38 -11.63
N GLN A 12 -23.42 17.49 -10.92
CA GLN A 12 -22.17 18.28 -11.00
C GLN A 12 -20.91 17.44 -10.71
N ASP A 13 -20.98 16.51 -9.75
CA ASP A 13 -19.85 15.63 -9.44
C ASP A 13 -19.45 14.75 -10.63
N LYS A 14 -20.44 14.18 -11.32
CA LYS A 14 -20.19 13.39 -12.53
C LYS A 14 -19.63 14.25 -13.66
N ILE A 15 -20.16 15.44 -13.86
CA ILE A 15 -19.64 16.39 -14.85
C ILE A 15 -18.19 16.74 -14.53
N ASN A 16 -17.87 17.04 -13.28
CA ASN A 16 -16.51 17.33 -12.84
C ASN A 16 -15.56 16.15 -13.11
N ALA A 17 -16.00 14.91 -12.84
CA ALA A 17 -15.21 13.72 -13.10
C ALA A 17 -14.90 13.56 -14.61
N TYR A 18 -15.91 13.74 -15.48
CA TYR A 18 -15.70 13.68 -16.94
C TYR A 18 -14.80 14.81 -17.43
N MET A 19 -15.01 16.04 -16.96
CA MET A 19 -14.21 17.18 -17.39
C MET A 19 -12.75 17.05 -16.94
N THR A 20 -12.51 16.56 -15.74
CA THR A 20 -11.15 16.29 -15.26
C THR A 20 -10.46 15.24 -16.13
N LEU A 21 -11.14 14.14 -16.42
CA LEU A 21 -10.60 13.08 -17.29
C LEU A 21 -10.36 13.58 -18.71
N TYR A 22 -11.31 14.31 -19.28
CA TYR A 22 -11.19 14.91 -20.61
C TYR A 22 -9.96 15.83 -20.70
N THR A 23 -9.82 16.76 -19.75
CA THR A 23 -8.69 17.69 -19.72
C THR A 23 -7.36 16.94 -19.61
N ALA A 24 -7.27 15.99 -18.67
CA ALA A 24 -6.06 15.18 -18.49
C ALA A 24 -5.70 14.40 -19.76
N LEU A 25 -6.68 13.75 -20.41
CA LEU A 25 -6.44 12.98 -21.64
C LEU A 25 -5.97 13.88 -22.79
N VAL A 26 -6.60 15.03 -23.00
CA VAL A 26 -6.24 15.96 -24.08
C VAL A 26 -4.82 16.51 -23.87
N GLU A 27 -4.49 16.95 -22.66
CA GLU A 27 -3.17 17.52 -22.37
C GLU A 27 -2.06 16.44 -22.43
N ILE A 28 -2.32 15.22 -21.95
CA ILE A 28 -1.39 14.09 -22.11
C ILE A 28 -1.18 13.76 -23.59
N CYS A 29 -2.26 13.74 -24.39
CA CYS A 29 -2.15 13.49 -25.83
C CYS A 29 -1.32 14.55 -26.54
N LYS A 30 -1.49 15.84 -26.23
CA LYS A 30 -0.67 16.91 -26.77
C LYS A 30 0.81 16.73 -26.41
N ALA A 31 1.10 16.42 -25.14
CA ALA A 31 2.47 16.18 -24.68
C ALA A 31 3.12 14.95 -25.33
N ALA A 32 2.34 13.90 -25.58
CA ALA A 32 2.80 12.64 -26.16
C ALA A 32 2.80 12.62 -27.69
N ALA A 33 2.17 13.60 -28.35
CA ALA A 33 2.03 13.64 -29.81
C ALA A 33 3.36 13.50 -30.58
N PRO A 34 4.47 14.09 -30.14
CA PRO A 34 5.76 13.92 -30.84
C PRO A 34 6.30 12.48 -30.79
N MET A 35 5.89 11.69 -29.79
CA MET A 35 6.39 10.31 -29.55
C MET A 35 5.46 9.25 -30.14
N ILE A 36 4.15 9.44 -30.06
CA ILE A 36 3.13 8.48 -30.50
C ILE A 36 2.08 9.17 -31.40
N PRO A 37 2.49 9.70 -32.56
CA PRO A 37 1.71 10.65 -33.37
C PRO A 37 0.34 10.10 -33.82
N PHE A 38 0.26 8.85 -34.22
CA PHE A 38 -0.97 8.31 -34.81
C PHE A 38 -2.06 8.06 -33.75
N MET A 39 -1.70 7.52 -32.60
CA MET A 39 -2.65 7.26 -31.53
C MET A 39 -3.18 8.55 -30.90
N THR A 40 -2.30 9.54 -30.69
CA THR A 40 -2.70 10.84 -30.14
C THR A 40 -3.57 11.62 -31.11
N GLU A 41 -3.30 11.55 -32.41
CA GLU A 41 -4.17 12.13 -33.44
C GLU A 41 -5.55 11.50 -33.41
N GLU A 42 -5.66 10.17 -33.39
CA GLU A 42 -6.95 9.47 -33.34
C GLU A 42 -7.77 9.85 -32.10
N ILE A 43 -7.12 9.93 -30.94
CA ILE A 43 -7.77 10.36 -29.70
C ILE A 43 -8.23 11.82 -29.81
N TYR A 44 -7.42 12.69 -30.37
CA TYR A 44 -7.74 14.11 -30.54
C TYR A 44 -8.92 14.31 -31.49
N GLN A 45 -8.95 13.59 -32.63
CA GLN A 45 -10.06 13.66 -33.57
C GLN A 45 -11.38 13.23 -32.90
N ASN A 46 -11.34 12.16 -32.09
CA ASN A 46 -12.52 11.66 -31.39
C ASN A 46 -12.97 12.53 -30.21
N LEU A 47 -12.04 13.04 -29.41
CA LEU A 47 -12.39 13.80 -28.20
C LEU A 47 -12.59 15.30 -28.43
N VAL A 48 -11.84 15.89 -29.37
CA VAL A 48 -11.83 17.35 -29.55
C VAL A 48 -12.53 17.74 -30.83
N ARG A 49 -12.06 17.26 -31.99
CA ARG A 49 -12.58 17.66 -33.31
C ARG A 49 -14.02 17.22 -33.54
N SER A 50 -14.41 16.07 -33.04
CA SER A 50 -15.81 15.59 -33.14
C SER A 50 -16.82 16.53 -32.47
N ILE A 51 -16.39 17.33 -31.51
CA ILE A 51 -17.23 18.23 -30.70
C ILE A 51 -17.03 19.68 -31.11
N ASN A 52 -15.78 20.08 -31.37
CA ASN A 52 -15.39 21.45 -31.74
C ASN A 52 -14.64 21.49 -33.08
N THR A 53 -15.36 21.77 -34.14
CA THR A 53 -14.80 21.88 -35.50
C THR A 53 -13.90 23.11 -35.70
N GLU A 54 -13.91 24.07 -34.77
CA GLU A 54 -13.06 25.27 -34.79
C GLU A 54 -11.66 25.01 -34.18
N ALA A 55 -11.48 23.91 -33.47
CA ALA A 55 -10.19 23.50 -32.95
C ALA A 55 -9.20 23.22 -34.13
N PRO A 56 -7.88 23.23 -33.91
CA PRO A 56 -6.90 22.88 -34.94
C PRO A 56 -7.23 21.54 -35.63
N GLU A 57 -7.01 21.43 -36.92
CA GLU A 57 -7.38 20.22 -37.71
C GLU A 57 -6.64 18.96 -37.23
N SER A 58 -5.49 19.12 -36.62
CA SER A 58 -4.65 18.04 -36.10
C SER A 58 -4.07 18.40 -34.74
N ILE A 59 -3.86 17.41 -33.87
CA ILE A 59 -3.15 17.61 -32.61
C ILE A 59 -1.74 18.19 -32.82
N HIS A 60 -1.12 17.88 -33.97
CA HIS A 60 0.23 18.35 -34.32
C HIS A 60 0.29 19.83 -34.67
N LEU A 61 -0.87 20.49 -34.81
CA LEU A 61 -0.99 21.94 -34.99
C LEU A 61 -1.33 22.64 -33.65
N CYS A 62 -1.49 21.88 -32.56
CA CYS A 62 -1.72 22.45 -31.25
C CYS A 62 -0.39 22.85 -30.60
N ASP A 63 -0.44 23.87 -29.74
CA ASP A 63 0.70 24.19 -28.88
C ASP A 63 0.96 23.06 -27.86
N PHE A 64 2.24 22.91 -27.49
CA PHE A 64 2.64 22.03 -26.42
C PHE A 64 2.00 22.48 -25.08
N PRO A 65 1.54 21.56 -24.21
CA PRO A 65 0.89 21.93 -22.96
C PRO A 65 1.74 22.87 -22.10
N ALA A 66 1.13 23.95 -21.66
CA ALA A 66 1.72 24.85 -20.69
C ALA A 66 1.31 24.49 -19.27
N VAL A 67 2.21 24.72 -18.32
CA VAL A 67 1.90 24.51 -16.89
C VAL A 67 0.85 25.51 -16.44
N ASN A 68 -0.21 25.04 -15.82
CA ASN A 68 -1.20 25.87 -15.15
C ASN A 68 -0.94 25.86 -13.64
N GLU A 69 -0.22 26.85 -13.13
CA GLU A 69 0.16 26.98 -11.73
C GLU A 69 -1.05 26.97 -10.78
N ALA A 70 -2.22 27.43 -11.24
CA ALA A 70 -3.45 27.46 -10.43
C ALA A 70 -4.02 26.05 -10.15
N TRP A 71 -3.57 25.03 -10.87
CA TRP A 71 -4.00 23.64 -10.68
C TRP A 71 -3.05 22.83 -9.79
N ILE A 72 -1.91 23.42 -9.42
CA ILE A 72 -0.90 22.76 -8.60
C ILE A 72 -1.29 22.92 -7.13
N ASP A 73 -1.69 21.83 -6.51
CA ASP A 73 -1.93 21.72 -5.06
C ASP A 73 -0.89 20.78 -4.45
N LYS A 74 0.14 21.35 -3.84
CA LYS A 74 1.28 20.61 -3.28
C LYS A 74 0.88 19.72 -2.09
N GLU A 75 -0.12 20.11 -1.33
CA GLU A 75 -0.61 19.31 -0.21
C GLU A 75 -1.39 18.10 -0.73
N LEU A 76 -2.28 18.32 -1.71
CA LEU A 76 -3.00 17.25 -2.39
C LEU A 76 -2.03 16.24 -3.02
N GLU A 77 -1.03 16.72 -3.77
CA GLU A 77 0.00 15.89 -4.41
C GLU A 77 0.72 15.03 -3.36
N LYS A 78 1.18 15.65 -2.26
CA LYS A 78 1.88 14.95 -1.17
C LYS A 78 1.01 13.86 -0.53
N ASN A 79 -0.25 14.19 -0.25
CA ASN A 79 -1.18 13.23 0.34
C ASN A 79 -1.48 12.06 -0.62
N MET A 80 -1.64 12.35 -1.91
CA MET A 80 -1.84 11.30 -2.92
C MET A 80 -0.61 10.41 -3.11
N ASP A 81 0.61 10.96 -3.05
CA ASP A 81 1.84 10.16 -3.09
C ASP A 81 1.91 9.19 -1.89
N GLU A 82 1.49 9.65 -0.71
CA GLU A 82 1.42 8.80 0.48
C GLU A 82 0.34 7.71 0.34
N VAL A 83 -0.84 8.05 -0.19
CA VAL A 83 -1.89 7.08 -0.53
C VAL A 83 -1.36 6.01 -1.48
N LEU A 84 -0.68 6.41 -2.56
CA LEU A 84 -0.12 5.48 -3.55
C LEU A 84 0.87 4.51 -2.91
N LYS A 85 1.77 4.98 -2.05
CA LYS A 85 2.72 4.13 -1.30
C LYS A 85 1.98 3.14 -0.42
N ILE A 86 1.03 3.60 0.39
CA ILE A 86 0.24 2.75 1.28
C ILE A 86 -0.53 1.67 0.47
N VAL A 87 -1.13 2.05 -0.66
CA VAL A 87 -1.85 1.10 -1.53
C VAL A 87 -0.91 0.06 -2.14
N VAL A 88 0.28 0.45 -2.59
CA VAL A 88 1.28 -0.49 -3.11
C VAL A 88 1.70 -1.48 -2.04
N MET A 89 2.01 -1.01 -0.82
CA MET A 89 2.38 -1.85 0.31
C MET A 89 1.22 -2.75 0.75
N GLY A 90 -0.01 -2.24 0.81
CA GLY A 90 -1.19 -3.03 1.13
C GLY A 90 -1.46 -4.14 0.10
N ARG A 91 -1.20 -3.90 -1.18
CA ARG A 91 -1.24 -4.94 -2.23
C ARG A 91 -0.14 -5.98 -2.04
N ALA A 92 1.06 -5.57 -1.64
CA ALA A 92 2.15 -6.48 -1.29
C ALA A 92 1.76 -7.38 -0.11
N CYS A 93 1.19 -6.82 0.97
CA CYS A 93 0.64 -7.60 2.09
C CYS A 93 -0.41 -8.62 1.64
N ARG A 94 -1.35 -8.23 0.76
CA ARG A 94 -2.36 -9.16 0.21
C ARG A 94 -1.73 -10.30 -0.58
N ASN A 95 -0.73 -9.99 -1.40
CA ASN A 95 -0.02 -11.01 -2.20
C ASN A 95 0.75 -11.97 -1.29
N SER A 96 1.45 -11.47 -0.29
CA SER A 96 2.18 -12.28 0.71
C SER A 96 1.25 -13.19 1.51
N ALA A 97 0.04 -12.70 1.86
CA ALA A 97 -1.01 -13.46 2.52
C ALA A 97 -1.80 -14.39 1.57
N ASN A 98 -1.56 -14.32 0.25
CA ASN A 98 -2.34 -15.01 -0.78
C ASN A 98 -3.86 -14.73 -0.70
N ILE A 99 -4.23 -13.49 -0.34
CA ILE A 99 -5.62 -13.03 -0.25
C ILE A 99 -6.00 -12.28 -1.53
N LYS A 100 -7.01 -12.78 -2.25
CA LYS A 100 -7.50 -12.15 -3.48
C LYS A 100 -8.09 -10.76 -3.21
N ASN A 101 -7.95 -9.85 -4.19
CA ASN A 101 -8.47 -8.47 -4.06
C ASN A 101 -9.99 -8.40 -3.82
N ARG A 102 -10.77 -9.39 -4.28
CA ARG A 102 -12.22 -9.44 -4.05
C ARG A 102 -12.61 -9.88 -2.64
N GLN A 103 -11.69 -10.52 -1.91
CA GLN A 103 -11.91 -10.87 -0.52
C GLN A 103 -11.77 -9.59 0.33
N PRO A 104 -12.86 -9.11 0.97
CA PRO A 104 -12.74 -7.98 1.88
C PRO A 104 -11.96 -8.38 3.13
N ILE A 105 -11.23 -7.41 3.67
CA ILE A 105 -10.45 -7.53 4.90
C ILE A 105 -11.05 -6.59 5.93
N GLY A 106 -11.07 -7.00 7.19
CA GLY A 106 -11.68 -6.24 8.28
C GLY A 106 -10.88 -4.97 8.60
N ASN A 107 -9.62 -5.13 8.93
CA ASN A 107 -8.78 -4.04 9.39
C ASN A 107 -7.42 -4.00 8.68
N MET A 108 -6.92 -2.79 8.54
CA MET A 108 -5.55 -2.49 8.18
C MET A 108 -5.04 -1.40 9.13
N TYR A 109 -3.79 -1.53 9.54
CA TYR A 109 -3.13 -0.53 10.39
C TYR A 109 -2.00 0.11 9.60
N VAL A 110 -1.90 1.42 9.70
CA VAL A 110 -0.89 2.20 8.98
C VAL A 110 -0.14 3.07 9.98
N LYS A 111 1.18 2.93 9.98
CA LYS A 111 2.08 3.89 10.60
C LYS A 111 2.67 4.73 9.48
N ALA A 112 2.46 6.04 9.54
CA ALA A 112 2.98 6.99 8.57
C ALA A 112 3.34 8.30 9.28
N PRO A 113 4.21 9.16 8.68
CA PRO A 113 4.58 10.46 9.25
C PRO A 113 3.40 11.40 9.45
N ASN A 114 2.37 11.27 8.61
CA ASN A 114 1.17 12.08 8.67
C ASN A 114 -0.08 11.20 8.78
N VAL A 115 -1.08 11.67 9.52
CA VAL A 115 -2.42 11.10 9.48
C VAL A 115 -3.17 11.74 8.33
N LEU A 116 -3.56 10.94 7.35
CA LEU A 116 -4.27 11.43 6.17
C LEU A 116 -5.70 11.85 6.51
N PRO A 117 -6.22 12.92 5.89
CA PRO A 117 -7.64 13.26 5.94
C PRO A 117 -8.54 12.10 5.50
N GLU A 118 -9.77 12.04 6.03
CA GLU A 118 -10.72 10.94 5.82
C GLU A 118 -10.97 10.61 4.34
N TYR A 119 -11.07 11.62 3.49
CA TYR A 119 -11.21 11.43 2.04
C TYR A 119 -10.12 10.53 1.42
N PHE A 120 -8.87 10.67 1.87
CA PHE A 120 -7.76 9.85 1.38
C PHE A 120 -7.77 8.44 1.99
N VAL A 121 -8.26 8.33 3.24
CA VAL A 121 -8.46 7.04 3.91
C VAL A 121 -9.49 6.20 3.16
N GLU A 122 -10.62 6.79 2.76
CA GLU A 122 -11.65 6.13 1.95
C GLU A 122 -11.09 5.60 0.61
N ILE A 123 -10.18 6.34 -0.03
CA ILE A 123 -9.51 5.87 -1.26
C ILE A 123 -8.70 4.60 -0.99
N ILE A 124 -7.96 4.55 0.13
CA ILE A 124 -7.17 3.38 0.52
C ILE A 124 -8.08 2.19 0.81
N GLU A 125 -9.17 2.41 1.54
CA GLU A 125 -10.17 1.39 1.87
C GLU A 125 -10.79 0.77 0.61
N ASP A 126 -11.20 1.61 -0.33
CA ASP A 126 -11.78 1.19 -1.61
C ASP A 126 -10.77 0.42 -2.48
N GLU A 127 -9.56 0.95 -2.66
CA GLU A 127 -8.53 0.36 -3.52
C GLU A 127 -7.99 -0.98 -2.99
N LEU A 128 -7.95 -1.11 -1.67
CA LEU A 128 -7.49 -2.33 -1.01
C LEU A 128 -8.63 -3.26 -0.58
N ASN A 129 -9.90 -2.87 -0.76
CA ASN A 129 -11.06 -3.61 -0.27
C ASN A 129 -10.93 -3.98 1.22
N VAL A 130 -10.63 -2.97 2.03
CA VAL A 130 -10.52 -3.05 3.48
C VAL A 130 -11.68 -2.29 4.10
N LYS A 131 -12.30 -2.83 5.15
CA LYS A 131 -13.45 -2.20 5.81
C LYS A 131 -13.04 -0.98 6.62
N LYS A 132 -11.84 -1.03 7.21
CA LYS A 132 -11.34 0.04 8.05
C LYS A 132 -9.82 0.13 8.00
N VAL A 133 -9.32 1.34 7.73
CA VAL A 133 -7.91 1.69 7.85
C VAL A 133 -7.73 2.50 9.14
N ASN A 134 -6.80 2.06 9.98
CA ASN A 134 -6.51 2.68 11.27
C ASN A 134 -5.07 3.22 11.25
N PHE A 135 -4.92 4.53 11.41
CA PHE A 135 -3.60 5.13 11.61
C PHE A 135 -3.16 4.93 13.06
N THR A 136 -1.91 4.51 13.25
CA THR A 136 -1.31 4.24 14.57
C THR A 136 0.12 4.74 14.62
N GLU A 137 0.57 5.14 15.79
CA GLU A 137 1.96 5.53 16.01
C GLU A 137 2.89 4.32 16.17
N ASP A 138 2.35 3.17 16.55
CA ASP A 138 3.11 1.96 16.81
C ASP A 138 2.48 0.72 16.17
N VAL A 139 3.29 0.00 15.41
CA VAL A 139 2.95 -1.29 14.78
C VAL A 139 3.73 -2.45 15.38
N SER A 140 4.48 -2.24 16.45
CA SER A 140 5.33 -3.26 17.08
C SER A 140 4.53 -4.46 17.60
N ALA A 141 3.27 -4.25 17.98
CA ALA A 141 2.37 -5.32 18.42
C ALA A 141 2.05 -6.35 17.31
N TYR A 142 2.22 -5.97 16.04
CA TYR A 142 1.94 -6.81 14.87
C TYR A 142 3.20 -7.41 14.24
N THR A 143 4.37 -7.09 14.80
CA THR A 143 5.66 -7.55 14.32
C THR A 143 6.33 -8.31 15.45
N SER A 144 6.64 -9.57 15.24
CA SER A 144 7.48 -10.33 16.16
C SER A 144 8.93 -10.27 15.68
N TYR A 145 9.86 -10.26 16.63
CA TYR A 145 11.28 -10.31 16.36
C TYR A 145 11.82 -11.65 16.84
N THR A 146 12.65 -12.29 16.02
CA THR A 146 13.43 -13.44 16.42
C THR A 146 14.89 -13.08 16.43
N PHE A 147 15.58 -13.52 17.46
CA PHE A 147 16.98 -13.20 17.68
C PHE A 147 17.83 -14.47 17.55
N LYS A 148 18.93 -14.37 16.83
CA LYS A 148 19.97 -15.41 16.77
C LYS A 148 21.31 -14.79 17.12
N PRO A 149 22.20 -15.49 17.84
CA PRO A 149 23.51 -14.93 18.14
C PRO A 149 24.36 -14.86 16.86
N GLN A 150 25.01 -13.72 16.64
CA GLN A 150 26.05 -13.56 15.62
C GLN A 150 27.32 -14.27 16.09
N LEU A 151 27.57 -15.46 15.52
CA LEU A 151 28.66 -16.34 16.00
C LEU A 151 30.03 -15.68 15.94
N ARG A 152 30.24 -14.77 15.00
CA ARG A 152 31.51 -14.09 14.78
C ARG A 152 31.87 -13.16 15.96
N THR A 153 30.89 -12.54 16.57
CA THR A 153 31.08 -11.57 17.66
C THR A 153 30.85 -12.22 19.04
N VAL A 154 29.82 -13.05 19.17
CA VAL A 154 29.44 -13.71 20.42
C VAL A 154 30.38 -14.87 20.78
N GLY A 155 30.89 -15.60 19.78
CA GLY A 155 31.80 -16.73 19.99
C GLY A 155 33.05 -16.38 20.81
N PRO A 156 33.82 -15.35 20.43
CA PRO A 156 34.97 -14.90 21.20
C PRO A 156 34.64 -14.39 22.61
N LYS A 157 33.47 -13.74 22.79
CA LYS A 157 33.04 -13.15 24.08
C LYS A 157 32.48 -14.20 25.05
N TYR A 158 31.64 -15.10 24.54
CA TYR A 158 30.79 -15.99 25.35
C TYR A 158 30.76 -17.46 24.87
N GLY A 159 31.84 -17.94 24.25
CA GLY A 159 31.84 -19.26 23.58
C GLY A 159 31.34 -20.43 24.42
N LYS A 160 31.64 -20.44 25.75
CA LYS A 160 31.16 -21.50 26.67
C LYS A 160 29.66 -21.42 26.95
N LEU A 161 29.06 -20.24 26.82
CA LEU A 161 27.64 -19.97 27.09
C LEU A 161 26.81 -19.95 25.80
N LEU A 162 27.40 -20.15 24.63
CA LEU A 162 26.76 -19.98 23.33
C LEU A 162 25.46 -20.80 23.18
N ASN A 163 25.43 -22.02 23.68
CA ASN A 163 24.24 -22.86 23.62
C ASN A 163 23.11 -22.31 24.51
N GLY A 164 23.46 -21.86 25.72
CA GLY A 164 22.49 -21.19 26.62
C GLY A 164 21.94 -19.90 26.01
N ILE A 165 22.82 -19.09 25.37
CA ILE A 165 22.42 -17.86 24.66
C ILE A 165 21.45 -18.18 23.52
N ARG A 166 21.71 -19.22 22.72
CA ARG A 166 20.80 -19.66 21.63
C ARG A 166 19.43 -20.06 22.15
N THR A 167 19.38 -20.82 23.23
CA THR A 167 18.12 -21.27 23.85
C THR A 167 17.35 -20.08 24.41
N ALA A 168 18.01 -19.22 25.16
CA ALA A 168 17.39 -18.02 25.73
C ALA A 168 16.85 -17.08 24.66
N LEU A 169 17.61 -16.83 23.58
CA LEU A 169 17.16 -16.00 22.45
C LEU A 169 16.00 -16.62 21.67
N ALA A 170 15.86 -17.95 21.65
CA ALA A 170 14.74 -18.62 21.00
C ALA A 170 13.45 -18.57 21.82
N GLU A 171 13.55 -18.45 23.14
CA GLU A 171 12.43 -18.43 24.08
C GLU A 171 12.00 -17.02 24.51
N ILE A 172 12.83 -15.99 24.25
CA ILE A 172 12.57 -14.61 24.66
C ILE A 172 11.38 -14.01 23.91
N ASN A 173 10.62 -13.15 24.61
CA ASN A 173 9.64 -12.30 23.95
C ASN A 173 10.34 -11.30 23.03
N GLY A 174 10.25 -11.53 21.70
CA GLY A 174 10.97 -10.75 20.71
C GLY A 174 10.64 -9.26 20.72
N THR A 175 9.39 -8.88 21.04
CA THR A 175 8.97 -7.47 21.11
C THR A 175 9.58 -6.77 22.32
N GLU A 176 9.58 -7.41 23.49
CA GLU A 176 10.18 -6.87 24.70
C GLU A 176 11.69 -6.75 24.55
N ALA A 177 12.34 -7.78 24.00
CA ALA A 177 13.77 -7.78 23.72
C ALA A 177 14.19 -6.66 22.75
N MET A 178 13.39 -6.41 21.71
CA MET A 178 13.65 -5.32 20.78
C MET A 178 13.48 -3.96 21.45
N ASN A 179 12.49 -3.80 22.30
CA ASN A 179 12.29 -2.55 23.06
C ASN A 179 13.43 -2.28 24.04
N GLU A 180 13.91 -3.33 24.73
CA GLU A 180 15.08 -3.22 25.61
C GLU A 180 16.32 -2.81 24.81
N LEU A 181 16.59 -3.50 23.69
CA LEU A 181 17.74 -3.19 22.81
C LEU A 181 17.70 -1.76 22.27
N LYS A 182 16.53 -1.27 21.85
CA LYS A 182 16.37 0.13 21.37
C LYS A 182 16.52 1.17 22.47
N SER A 183 16.09 0.87 23.69
CA SER A 183 16.12 1.84 24.80
C SER A 183 17.47 1.91 25.50
N THR A 184 18.16 0.78 25.65
CA THR A 184 19.42 0.66 26.40
C THR A 184 20.65 0.44 25.52
N GLY A 185 20.47 0.06 24.26
CA GLY A 185 21.54 -0.37 23.35
C GLY A 185 22.05 -1.79 23.60
N LEU A 186 21.55 -2.47 24.63
CA LEU A 186 21.98 -3.80 25.05
C LEU A 186 20.78 -4.69 25.39
N LEU A 187 20.85 -5.95 25.02
CA LEU A 187 19.94 -7.00 25.48
C LEU A 187 20.63 -7.80 26.59
N THR A 188 20.01 -7.85 27.76
CA THR A 188 20.58 -8.53 28.94
C THR A 188 19.92 -9.90 29.14
N LEU A 189 20.73 -10.95 29.14
CA LEU A 189 20.30 -12.33 29.41
C LEU A 189 20.98 -12.87 30.67
N ASP A 190 20.28 -13.69 31.43
CA ASP A 190 20.87 -14.48 32.52
C ASP A 190 21.01 -15.93 32.03
N ILE A 191 22.24 -16.40 31.91
CA ILE A 191 22.55 -17.76 31.46
C ILE A 191 23.31 -18.48 32.56
N ASP A 192 22.67 -19.41 33.22
CA ASP A 192 23.25 -20.18 34.32
C ASP A 192 23.88 -19.31 35.44
N GLY A 193 23.23 -18.18 35.77
CA GLY A 193 23.72 -17.23 36.79
C GLY A 193 24.81 -16.29 36.27
N ASN A 194 25.11 -16.31 34.97
CA ASN A 194 26.04 -15.37 34.35
C ASN A 194 25.26 -14.32 33.56
N LYS A 195 25.53 -13.04 33.86
CA LYS A 195 24.97 -11.92 33.10
C LYS A 195 25.68 -11.82 31.74
N VAL A 196 24.87 -11.93 30.67
CA VAL A 196 25.33 -11.79 29.29
C VAL A 196 24.70 -10.53 28.71
N GLU A 197 25.50 -9.62 28.18
CA GLU A 197 25.06 -8.39 27.54
C GLU A 197 25.40 -8.45 26.04
N LEU A 198 24.37 -8.36 25.21
CA LEU A 198 24.47 -8.44 23.76
C LEU A 198 24.09 -7.11 23.14
N SER A 199 24.96 -6.57 22.31
CA SER A 199 24.65 -5.40 21.48
C SER A 199 23.98 -5.81 20.18
N GLU A 200 23.47 -4.85 19.41
CA GLU A 200 22.87 -5.08 18.10
C GLU A 200 23.83 -5.83 17.16
N GLU A 201 25.12 -5.55 17.20
CA GLU A 201 26.17 -6.23 16.41
C GLU A 201 26.36 -7.71 16.80
N ASP A 202 25.96 -8.08 18.00
CA ASP A 202 26.05 -9.45 18.52
C ASP A 202 24.82 -10.32 18.14
N LEU A 203 23.82 -9.70 17.51
CA LEU A 203 22.54 -10.30 17.20
C LEU A 203 22.27 -10.31 15.69
N LEU A 204 21.76 -11.42 15.20
CA LEU A 204 21.06 -11.50 13.94
C LEU A 204 19.58 -11.36 14.25
N ILE A 205 19.02 -10.20 13.89
CA ILE A 205 17.61 -9.86 14.16
C ILE A 205 16.83 -10.17 12.90
N GLU A 206 15.93 -11.14 12.99
CA GLU A 206 14.98 -11.48 11.94
C GLU A 206 13.60 -10.97 12.36
N THR A 207 12.95 -10.25 11.46
CA THR A 207 11.57 -9.83 11.66
C THR A 207 10.65 -10.97 11.25
N ALA A 208 9.85 -11.47 12.17
CA ALA A 208 8.79 -12.43 11.90
C ALA A 208 7.43 -11.74 12.02
N GLN A 209 6.49 -12.19 11.20
CA GLN A 209 5.12 -11.71 11.25
C GLN A 209 4.39 -12.39 12.41
N THR A 210 3.61 -11.62 13.15
CA THR A 210 2.68 -12.19 14.15
C THR A 210 1.60 -12.97 13.41
N GLU A 211 1.24 -14.14 13.91
CA GLU A 211 0.18 -14.96 13.32
C GLU A 211 -1.11 -14.15 13.15
N GLY A 212 -1.71 -14.24 11.96
CA GLY A 212 -2.90 -13.47 11.60
C GLY A 212 -2.64 -12.05 11.10
N TYR A 213 -1.38 -11.64 10.95
CA TYR A 213 -1.01 -10.32 10.43
C TYR A 213 0.11 -10.42 9.39
N VAL A 214 0.05 -9.57 8.38
CA VAL A 214 1.11 -9.42 7.38
C VAL A 214 1.55 -7.96 7.36
N THR A 215 2.84 -7.74 7.47
CA THR A 215 3.43 -6.41 7.58
C THR A 215 4.39 -6.15 6.43
N GLU A 216 4.27 -4.96 5.83
CA GLU A 216 5.25 -4.40 4.89
C GLU A 216 5.70 -3.04 5.42
N ALA A 217 6.98 -2.71 5.23
CA ALA A 217 7.56 -1.46 5.66
C ALA A 217 8.48 -0.88 4.57
N ASP A 218 8.37 0.42 4.33
CA ASP A 218 9.24 1.18 3.44
C ASP A 218 9.51 2.58 4.04
N GLY A 219 10.74 2.81 4.44
CA GLY A 219 11.14 4.03 5.14
C GLY A 219 10.34 4.25 6.42
N ASP A 220 9.64 5.38 6.49
CA ASP A 220 8.85 5.79 7.66
C ASP A 220 7.40 5.26 7.64
N ILE A 221 7.01 4.55 6.57
CA ILE A 221 5.67 3.99 6.42
C ILE A 221 5.71 2.50 6.72
N SER A 222 4.79 2.04 7.54
CA SER A 222 4.54 0.61 7.77
C SER A 222 3.06 0.32 7.62
N VAL A 223 2.74 -0.76 6.93
CA VAL A 223 1.38 -1.24 6.68
C VAL A 223 1.25 -2.63 7.27
N VAL A 224 0.23 -2.82 8.09
CA VAL A 224 -0.13 -4.11 8.70
C VAL A 224 -1.53 -4.51 8.24
N LEU A 225 -1.64 -5.65 7.62
CA LEU A 225 -2.90 -6.21 7.18
C LEU A 225 -3.37 -7.29 8.14
N ASP A 226 -4.58 -7.15 8.67
CA ASP A 226 -5.24 -8.19 9.47
C ASP A 226 -5.77 -9.28 8.54
N THR A 227 -5.18 -10.46 8.61
CA THR A 227 -5.55 -11.60 7.75
C THR A 227 -6.55 -12.55 8.41
N ASN A 228 -7.03 -12.20 9.62
CA ASN A 228 -8.07 -12.95 10.32
C ASN A 228 -9.43 -12.63 9.68
N LEU A 229 -9.89 -13.53 8.83
CA LEU A 229 -11.17 -13.36 8.14
C LEU A 229 -12.31 -13.91 8.99
N THR A 230 -13.31 -13.06 9.25
CA THR A 230 -14.56 -13.51 9.89
C THR A 230 -15.43 -14.28 8.87
N PRO A 231 -16.36 -15.14 9.35
CA PRO A 231 -17.29 -15.83 8.46
C PRO A 231 -18.04 -14.89 7.51
N GLU A 232 -18.44 -13.71 7.99
CA GLU A 232 -19.17 -12.70 7.22
C GLU A 232 -18.30 -12.13 6.09
N LEU A 233 -17.01 -11.88 6.35
CA LEU A 233 -16.06 -11.39 5.34
C LEU A 233 -15.80 -12.46 4.27
N ILE A 234 -15.71 -13.73 4.67
CA ILE A 234 -15.54 -14.85 3.75
C ILE A 234 -16.77 -14.97 2.85
N GLU A 235 -17.98 -14.90 3.42
CA GLU A 235 -19.23 -14.94 2.68
C GLU A 235 -19.33 -13.78 1.68
N GLU A 236 -19.03 -12.55 2.10
CA GLU A 236 -19.00 -11.39 1.22
C GLU A 236 -18.00 -11.57 0.07
N GLY A 237 -16.81 -12.08 0.36
CA GLY A 237 -15.79 -12.39 -0.66
C GLY A 237 -16.29 -13.41 -1.66
N PHE A 238 -16.98 -14.45 -1.21
CA PHE A 238 -17.57 -15.48 -2.05
C PHE A 238 -18.69 -14.92 -2.96
N VAL A 239 -19.57 -14.09 -2.42
CA VAL A 239 -20.61 -13.42 -3.21
C VAL A 239 -19.99 -12.55 -4.31
N ARG A 240 -18.95 -11.78 -4.01
CA ARG A 240 -18.24 -10.96 -5.00
C ARG A 240 -17.59 -11.80 -6.11
N GLU A 241 -17.05 -12.98 -5.77
CA GLU A 241 -16.52 -13.92 -6.77
C GLU A 241 -17.62 -14.47 -7.67
N ILE A 242 -18.78 -14.85 -7.12
CA ILE A 242 -19.94 -15.31 -7.91
C ILE A 242 -20.39 -14.21 -8.88
N VAL A 243 -20.60 -12.99 -8.37
CA VAL A 243 -21.01 -11.85 -9.22
C VAL A 243 -20.01 -11.63 -10.35
N SER A 244 -18.72 -11.67 -10.06
CA SER A 244 -17.68 -11.53 -11.09
C SER A 244 -17.74 -12.64 -12.14
N LYS A 245 -17.95 -13.89 -11.73
CA LYS A 245 -18.08 -15.03 -12.65
C LYS A 245 -19.32 -14.88 -13.54
N VAL A 246 -20.46 -14.51 -12.96
CA VAL A 246 -21.69 -14.25 -13.72
C VAL A 246 -21.49 -13.13 -14.74
N GLN A 247 -20.82 -12.02 -14.37
CA GLN A 247 -20.54 -10.93 -15.30
C GLN A 247 -19.58 -11.36 -16.43
N THR A 248 -18.60 -12.20 -16.12
CA THR A 248 -17.71 -12.77 -17.15
C THR A 248 -18.51 -13.65 -18.12
N MET A 249 -19.35 -14.56 -17.61
CA MET A 249 -20.19 -15.43 -18.43
C MET A 249 -21.15 -14.61 -19.32
N ARG A 250 -21.75 -13.54 -18.77
CA ARG A 250 -22.61 -12.64 -19.56
C ARG A 250 -21.85 -12.00 -20.72
N LYS A 251 -20.65 -11.49 -20.44
CA LYS A 251 -19.79 -10.89 -21.47
C LYS A 251 -19.41 -11.90 -22.56
N GLU A 252 -19.04 -13.11 -22.18
CA GLU A 252 -18.67 -14.18 -23.10
C GLU A 252 -19.87 -14.64 -23.95
N ALA A 253 -21.08 -14.58 -23.39
CA ALA A 253 -22.34 -14.91 -24.10
C ALA A 253 -22.91 -13.73 -24.91
N GLY A 254 -22.24 -12.57 -24.93
CA GLY A 254 -22.68 -11.39 -25.70
C GLY A 254 -23.80 -10.56 -25.05
N PHE A 255 -24.02 -10.69 -23.72
CA PHE A 255 -25.01 -9.90 -22.95
C PHE A 255 -24.40 -8.67 -22.29
#